data_7a141a64abfe3aff3daae0b4c87c19cc
#
_entry.id   7a141a64abfe3aff3daae0b4c87c19cc
#
_cell.length_a   1.000
_cell.length_b   1.000
_cell.length_c   1.000
_cell.angle_alpha   90.00
_cell.angle_beta   90.00
_cell.angle_gamma   90.00
#
_symmetry.space_group_name_H-M   'P 1'
#
loop_
_entity.id
_entity.type
_entity.pdbx_description
1 polymer ?
#
loop_
_entity_poly.entity_id
_entity_poly.type
_entity_poly.pdbx_seq_one_letter_code
_entity_poly.pdbx_strand_id
1 'polypeptide(L)'
;PKLYVANDELMAYDRMNRRPLIHAIYEKYAARCLRAGAMDFDDLLLQMFKLLYQNPDGIREKYQRQFQYLMVDEFQDTNYLQYEILKLFTVYNGSKNNLCIVGDDAQSIYSFRGATIENILQFENDFPELKTFKLEQNYRSTQFIVEAANEVINHNKRQIQKKIWTDRVEGNKIKVIKTMTETEEGKRVADTIIEQKNRYNLANREFAILYRTNGQSRVFEEQLRRYNIAYRVYGGLSFYSRKEIKDLIAYMRLTINDKDDEALKR
;
A
#
# COMPACT_ATOMS: atom_id res chain seq x y z
N PRO A 1 8.78 7.97 -6.00
CA PRO A 1 9.94 7.83 -6.85
C PRO A 1 10.62 9.18 -6.97
N LYS A 2 11.91 9.23 -6.63
CA LYS A 2 12.71 10.41 -6.95
C LYS A 2 12.58 10.58 -8.45
N LEU A 3 12.20 11.78 -8.90
CA LEU A 3 12.31 12.15 -10.30
C LEU A 3 13.66 11.66 -10.78
N TYR A 4 13.67 10.75 -11.74
CA TYR A 4 14.90 10.33 -12.37
C TYR A 4 15.36 11.47 -13.28
N VAL A 5 16.02 12.46 -12.67
CA VAL A 5 16.73 13.49 -13.42
C VAL A 5 18.11 12.90 -13.66
N ALA A 6 18.44 12.72 -14.92
CA ALA A 6 19.78 12.29 -15.30
C ALA A 6 20.79 13.28 -14.73
N ASN A 7 21.48 12.86 -13.70
CA ASN A 7 22.69 13.49 -13.23
C ASN A 7 23.80 12.45 -13.20
N ASP A 8 25.03 12.90 -13.22
CA ASP A 8 26.20 12.00 -13.26
C ASP A 8 26.26 11.07 -12.06
N GLU A 9 25.75 11.48 -10.90
CA GLU A 9 25.72 10.68 -9.68
C GLU A 9 24.74 9.50 -9.79
N LEU A 10 23.52 9.74 -10.31
CA LEU A 10 22.55 8.67 -10.53
C LEU A 10 23.01 7.70 -11.60
N MET A 11 23.61 8.20 -12.67
CA MET A 11 24.18 7.36 -13.72
C MET A 11 25.36 6.53 -13.19
N ALA A 12 26.20 7.09 -12.33
CA ALA A 12 27.28 6.36 -11.66
C ALA A 12 26.71 5.29 -10.71
N TYR A 13 25.71 5.62 -9.93
CA TYR A 13 25.00 4.70 -9.04
C TYR A 13 24.38 3.52 -9.80
N ASP A 14 23.73 3.78 -10.94
CA ASP A 14 23.12 2.72 -11.76
C ASP A 14 24.18 1.81 -12.38
N ARG A 15 25.32 2.37 -12.81
CA ARG A 15 26.47 1.56 -13.29
C ARG A 15 27.03 0.67 -12.19
N MET A 16 27.20 1.19 -10.98
CA MET A 16 27.67 0.41 -9.81
C MET A 16 26.71 -0.74 -9.46
N ASN A 17 25.41 -0.52 -9.61
CA ASN A 17 24.37 -1.51 -9.37
C ASN A 17 24.10 -2.43 -10.59
N ARG A 18 24.99 -2.44 -11.60
CA ARG A 18 24.86 -3.24 -12.83
C ARG A 18 23.57 -2.96 -13.63
N ARG A 19 23.09 -1.72 -13.59
CA ARG A 19 21.86 -1.26 -14.29
C ARG A 19 22.14 -0.07 -15.21
N PRO A 20 23.15 -0.11 -16.12
CA PRO A 20 23.61 1.06 -16.87
C PRO A 20 22.58 1.62 -17.87
N LEU A 21 21.53 0.86 -18.17
CA LEU A 21 20.53 1.25 -19.18
C LEU A 21 19.25 1.82 -18.59
N ILE A 22 19.12 1.95 -17.27
CA ILE A 22 17.87 2.46 -16.64
C ILE A 22 17.49 3.83 -17.19
N HIS A 23 18.44 4.73 -17.29
CA HIS A 23 18.19 6.08 -17.81
C HIS A 23 17.63 6.04 -19.24
N ALA A 24 18.28 5.33 -20.15
CA ALA A 24 17.84 5.23 -21.55
C ALA A 24 16.47 4.56 -21.69
N ILE A 25 16.16 3.57 -20.83
CA ILE A 25 14.84 2.93 -20.77
C ILE A 25 13.80 3.92 -20.31
N TYR A 26 14.10 4.68 -19.24
CA TYR A 26 13.17 5.66 -18.69
C TYR A 26 12.87 6.79 -19.67
N GLU A 27 13.87 7.33 -20.37
CA GLU A 27 13.66 8.33 -21.40
C GLU A 27 12.73 7.84 -22.52
N LYS A 28 12.96 6.62 -23.01
CA LYS A 28 12.10 6.01 -24.03
C LYS A 28 10.67 5.79 -23.52
N TYR A 29 10.52 5.35 -22.26
CA TYR A 29 9.23 5.19 -21.62
C TYR A 29 8.48 6.51 -21.52
N ALA A 30 9.11 7.54 -20.96
CA ALA A 30 8.52 8.88 -20.83
C ALA A 30 8.12 9.49 -22.18
N ALA A 31 9.00 9.33 -23.20
CA ALA A 31 8.69 9.80 -24.55
C ALA A 31 7.51 9.04 -25.19
N ARG A 32 7.33 7.76 -24.88
CA ARG A 32 6.13 6.98 -25.35
C ARG A 32 4.86 7.43 -24.64
N CYS A 33 4.91 7.62 -23.31
CA CYS A 33 3.78 8.14 -22.55
C CYS A 33 3.33 9.49 -23.08
N LEU A 34 4.27 10.41 -23.29
CA LEU A 34 3.98 11.75 -23.84
C LEU A 34 3.32 11.67 -25.23
N ARG A 35 3.85 10.85 -26.14
CA ARG A 35 3.27 10.67 -27.48
C ARG A 35 1.89 10.04 -27.45
N ALA A 36 1.64 9.17 -26.49
CA ALA A 36 0.33 8.52 -26.31
C ALA A 36 -0.67 9.39 -25.54
N GLY A 37 -0.30 10.59 -25.06
CA GLY A 37 -1.12 11.41 -24.16
C GLY A 37 -1.48 10.68 -22.87
N ALA A 38 -0.60 9.79 -22.39
CA ALA A 38 -0.79 8.96 -21.21
C ALA A 38 0.10 9.39 -20.07
N MET A 39 -0.36 9.17 -18.86
CA MET A 39 0.38 9.38 -17.60
C MET A 39 0.33 8.11 -16.77
N ASP A 40 1.41 7.79 -16.08
CA ASP A 40 1.38 6.79 -15.01
C ASP A 40 0.95 7.42 -13.67
N PHE A 41 0.86 6.60 -12.61
CA PHE A 41 0.41 7.10 -11.31
C PHE A 41 1.38 8.11 -10.69
N ASP A 42 2.66 7.97 -10.93
CA ASP A 42 3.68 8.90 -10.43
C ASP A 42 3.61 10.22 -11.20
N ASP A 43 3.36 10.16 -12.51
CA ASP A 43 3.14 11.35 -13.34
C ASP A 43 1.93 12.15 -12.86
N LEU A 44 0.83 11.50 -12.48
CA LEU A 44 -0.36 12.18 -11.96
C LEU A 44 -0.02 13.04 -10.74
N LEU A 45 0.70 12.47 -9.77
CA LEU A 45 1.13 13.20 -8.58
C LEU A 45 2.09 14.34 -8.92
N LEU A 46 3.05 14.06 -9.80
CA LEU A 46 4.06 15.04 -10.20
C LEU A 46 3.44 16.22 -10.97
N GLN A 47 2.53 15.95 -11.90
CA GLN A 47 1.86 17.02 -12.66
C GLN A 47 0.92 17.82 -11.76
N MET A 48 0.23 17.18 -10.81
CA MET A 48 -0.57 17.89 -9.81
C MET A 48 0.33 18.84 -8.96
N PHE A 49 1.45 18.32 -8.46
CA PHE A 49 2.40 19.16 -7.70
C PHE A 49 2.89 20.35 -8.54
N LYS A 50 3.34 20.11 -9.79
CA LYS A 50 3.78 21.16 -10.68
C LYS A 50 2.71 22.21 -10.95
N LEU A 51 1.48 21.77 -11.21
CA LEU A 51 0.34 22.66 -11.46
C LEU A 51 0.07 23.56 -10.26
N LEU A 52 0.04 23.00 -9.06
CA LEU A 52 -0.18 23.77 -7.84
C LEU A 52 1.00 24.66 -7.47
N TYR A 53 2.23 24.19 -7.70
CA TYR A 53 3.45 24.96 -7.40
C TYR A 53 3.62 26.13 -8.35
N GLN A 54 3.49 25.92 -9.66
CA GLN A 54 3.60 26.95 -10.69
C GLN A 54 2.40 27.89 -10.70
N ASN A 55 1.25 27.42 -10.22
CA ASN A 55 0.03 28.19 -10.00
C ASN A 55 -0.45 29.01 -11.23
N PRO A 56 -0.54 28.43 -12.44
CA PRO A 56 -1.05 29.17 -13.60
C PRO A 56 -2.51 29.60 -13.32
N ASP A 57 -2.82 30.83 -13.69
CA ASP A 57 -4.16 31.41 -13.58
C ASP A 57 -4.81 31.34 -12.18
N GLY A 58 -3.98 31.23 -11.13
CA GLY A 58 -4.47 31.19 -9.74
C GLY A 58 -5.22 29.88 -9.40
N ILE A 59 -4.87 28.77 -10.02
CA ILE A 59 -5.54 27.49 -9.82
C ILE A 59 -5.39 26.97 -8.39
N ARG A 60 -4.24 27.23 -7.76
CA ARG A 60 -4.00 26.85 -6.35
C ARG A 60 -4.97 27.56 -5.44
N GLU A 61 -5.13 28.88 -5.55
CA GLU A 61 -6.06 29.67 -4.75
C GLU A 61 -7.51 29.26 -5.00
N LYS A 62 -7.86 28.88 -6.22
CA LYS A 62 -9.19 28.32 -6.53
C LYS A 62 -9.47 27.08 -5.68
N TYR A 63 -8.56 26.11 -5.63
CA TYR A 63 -8.74 24.89 -4.86
C TYR A 63 -8.59 25.12 -3.35
N GLN A 64 -7.72 26.03 -2.88
CA GLN A 64 -7.63 26.43 -1.48
C GLN A 64 -8.95 27.02 -0.96
N ARG A 65 -9.66 27.78 -1.79
CA ARG A 65 -11.02 28.29 -1.46
C ARG A 65 -12.08 27.22 -1.50
N GLN A 66 -11.95 26.25 -2.40
CA GLN A 66 -12.91 25.16 -2.55
C GLN A 66 -12.78 24.14 -1.42
N PHE A 67 -11.58 23.76 -1.06
CA PHE A 67 -11.27 22.74 -0.04
C PHE A 67 -10.86 23.41 1.28
N GLN A 68 -11.84 23.78 2.06
CA GLN A 68 -11.59 24.48 3.34
C GLN A 68 -11.28 23.52 4.51
N TYR A 69 -11.56 22.24 4.36
CA TYR A 69 -11.25 21.17 5.30
C TYR A 69 -10.59 20.02 4.53
N LEU A 70 -9.44 19.60 4.98
CA LEU A 70 -8.72 18.46 4.41
C LEU A 70 -8.59 17.38 5.48
N MET A 71 -8.99 16.17 5.14
CA MET A 71 -8.85 14.99 6.01
C MET A 71 -8.08 13.92 5.25
N VAL A 72 -7.03 13.40 5.88
CA VAL A 72 -6.16 12.38 5.30
C VAL A 72 -6.14 11.18 6.21
N ASP A 73 -6.58 10.05 5.70
CA ASP A 73 -6.51 8.76 6.38
C ASP A 73 -5.26 8.00 5.95
N GLU A 74 -4.82 7.03 6.79
CA GLU A 74 -3.62 6.22 6.57
C GLU A 74 -2.38 7.07 6.25
N PHE A 75 -2.23 8.19 6.97
CA PHE A 75 -1.21 9.20 6.66
C PHE A 75 0.22 8.65 6.70
N GLN A 76 0.51 7.61 7.48
CA GLN A 76 1.81 6.93 7.53
C GLN A 76 2.23 6.31 6.19
N ASP A 77 1.30 6.09 5.27
CA ASP A 77 1.55 5.50 3.95
C ASP A 77 1.74 6.55 2.85
N THR A 78 1.72 7.84 3.21
CA THR A 78 1.98 8.93 2.27
C THR A 78 3.45 9.01 1.89
N ASN A 79 3.72 9.32 0.61
CA ASN A 79 5.05 9.67 0.16
C ASN A 79 5.31 11.18 0.32
N TYR A 80 6.57 11.57 0.16
CA TYR A 80 6.99 12.96 0.31
C TYR A 80 6.22 13.90 -0.64
N LEU A 81 5.99 13.51 -1.89
CA LEU A 81 5.31 14.36 -2.87
C LEU A 81 3.83 14.57 -2.52
N GLN A 82 3.15 13.54 -2.02
CA GLN A 82 1.78 13.67 -1.52
C GLN A 82 1.71 14.64 -0.34
N TYR A 83 2.68 14.57 0.56
CA TYR A 83 2.73 15.49 1.69
C TYR A 83 3.00 16.94 1.24
N GLU A 84 3.90 17.18 0.29
CA GLU A 84 4.13 18.50 -0.27
C GLU A 84 2.87 19.07 -0.96
N ILE A 85 2.12 18.24 -1.68
CA ILE A 85 0.83 18.65 -2.25
C ILE A 85 -0.15 19.10 -1.15
N LEU A 86 -0.24 18.37 -0.05
CA LEU A 86 -1.09 18.76 1.09
C LEU A 86 -0.68 20.11 1.68
N LYS A 87 0.62 20.36 1.82
CA LYS A 87 1.13 21.66 2.31
C LYS A 87 0.75 22.80 1.37
N LEU A 88 0.78 22.61 0.05
CA LEU A 88 0.34 23.63 -0.90
C LEU A 88 -1.15 24.01 -0.74
N PHE A 89 -1.96 23.09 -0.23
CA PHE A 89 -3.38 23.39 0.06
C PHE A 89 -3.62 24.04 1.42
N THR A 90 -2.76 23.79 2.39
CA THR A 90 -3.03 24.15 3.80
C THR A 90 -2.13 25.26 4.32
N VAL A 91 -0.87 25.35 3.87
CA VAL A 91 0.10 26.33 4.35
C VAL A 91 0.14 27.53 3.41
N TYR A 92 -0.68 28.54 3.66
CA TYR A 92 -0.69 29.80 2.92
C TYR A 92 -1.15 30.97 3.80
N ASN A 93 -0.86 32.20 3.40
CA ASN A 93 -1.24 33.38 4.17
C ASN A 93 -2.77 33.51 4.30
N GLY A 94 -3.27 33.58 5.53
CA GLY A 94 -4.69 33.60 5.83
C GLY A 94 -5.37 32.20 5.86
N SER A 95 -4.59 31.14 5.75
CA SER A 95 -5.11 29.76 5.94
C SER A 95 -5.59 29.56 7.38
N LYS A 96 -6.68 28.82 7.52
CA LYS A 96 -7.17 28.31 8.82
C LYS A 96 -6.47 27.02 9.26
N ASN A 97 -5.56 26.48 8.44
CA ASN A 97 -4.85 25.21 8.67
C ASN A 97 -5.79 24.05 9.06
N ASN A 98 -6.96 23.98 8.43
CA ASN A 98 -7.97 22.94 8.71
C ASN A 98 -7.54 21.60 8.08
N LEU A 99 -6.42 21.06 8.52
CA LEU A 99 -5.89 19.77 8.12
C LEU A 99 -6.03 18.80 9.29
N CYS A 100 -6.72 17.69 9.07
CA CYS A 100 -6.80 16.57 9.99
C CYS A 100 -6.12 15.37 9.34
N ILE A 101 -5.15 14.81 10.01
CA ILE A 101 -4.53 13.55 9.60
C ILE A 101 -4.88 12.45 10.59
N VAL A 102 -5.13 11.26 10.08
CA VAL A 102 -5.32 10.04 10.85
C VAL A 102 -4.32 9.01 10.36
N GLY A 103 -3.66 8.33 11.27
CA GLY A 103 -2.66 7.34 10.91
C GLY A 103 -2.11 6.60 12.12
N ASP A 104 -1.39 5.55 11.83
CA ASP A 104 -0.70 4.72 12.81
C ASP A 104 0.73 4.45 12.33
N ASP A 105 1.70 5.13 12.92
CA ASP A 105 3.12 5.00 12.60
C ASP A 105 3.63 3.56 12.72
N ALA A 106 3.05 2.76 13.63
CA ALA A 106 3.37 1.35 13.78
C ALA A 106 2.92 0.49 12.57
N GLN A 107 2.00 0.98 11.76
CA GLN A 107 1.50 0.31 10.55
C GLN A 107 2.15 0.80 9.26
N SER A 108 3.19 1.62 9.31
CA SER A 108 3.92 2.11 8.12
C SER A 108 4.74 0.98 7.49
N ILE A 109 4.15 0.24 6.56
CA ILE A 109 4.75 -0.93 5.89
C ILE A 109 4.95 -0.75 4.38
N TYR A 110 4.65 0.44 3.83
CA TYR A 110 4.73 0.73 2.39
C TYR A 110 5.98 1.54 1.98
N SER A 111 7.05 1.50 2.76
CA SER A 111 8.31 2.19 2.43
C SER A 111 8.88 1.76 1.06
N PHE A 112 8.69 0.49 0.66
CA PHE A 112 9.09 -0.02 -0.66
C PHE A 112 8.30 0.61 -1.82
N ARG A 113 7.17 1.26 -1.55
CA ARG A 113 6.37 2.06 -2.50
C ARG A 113 6.62 3.56 -2.37
N GLY A 114 7.63 3.97 -1.59
CA GLY A 114 7.99 5.36 -1.39
C GLY A 114 7.26 6.06 -0.24
N ALA A 115 6.46 5.33 0.57
CA ALA A 115 5.92 5.89 1.80
C ALA A 115 7.05 6.27 2.76
N THR A 116 6.88 7.40 3.45
CA THR A 116 7.90 7.96 4.35
C THR A 116 7.28 8.19 5.72
N ILE A 117 7.69 7.37 6.69
CA ILE A 117 7.23 7.50 8.08
C ILE A 117 7.58 8.87 8.67
N GLU A 118 8.62 9.52 8.17
CA GLU A 118 9.01 10.85 8.55
C GLU A 118 7.87 11.87 8.40
N ASN A 119 6.99 11.70 7.43
CA ASN A 119 5.86 12.59 7.22
C ASN A 119 4.97 12.68 8.48
N ILE A 120 4.69 11.57 9.15
CA ILE A 120 3.88 11.57 10.37
C ILE A 120 4.71 11.95 11.60
N LEU A 121 5.97 11.54 11.67
CA LEU A 121 6.84 11.84 12.83
C LEU A 121 7.28 13.31 12.89
N GLN A 122 7.36 14.00 11.75
CA GLN A 122 7.76 15.41 11.65
C GLN A 122 6.58 16.36 11.49
N PHE A 123 5.37 15.86 11.47
CA PHE A 123 4.17 16.66 11.23
C PHE A 123 4.01 17.83 12.22
N GLU A 124 4.37 17.60 13.48
CA GLU A 124 4.34 18.63 14.53
C GLU A 124 5.30 19.79 14.27
N ASN A 125 6.42 19.54 13.58
CA ASN A 125 7.37 20.58 13.20
C ASN A 125 6.80 21.52 12.13
N ASP A 126 6.02 20.97 11.20
CA ASP A 126 5.39 21.76 10.12
C ASP A 126 4.11 22.45 10.59
N PHE A 127 3.47 21.95 11.66
CA PHE A 127 2.24 22.47 12.24
C PHE A 127 2.37 22.63 13.77
N PRO A 128 3.04 23.69 14.26
CA PRO A 128 3.33 23.88 15.70
C PRO A 128 2.08 23.98 16.60
N GLU A 129 0.93 24.38 16.05
CA GLU A 129 -0.35 24.47 16.78
C GLU A 129 -1.15 23.17 16.75
N LEU A 130 -0.52 22.05 16.35
CA LEU A 130 -1.13 20.74 16.25
C LEU A 130 -1.75 20.30 17.58
N LYS A 131 -2.97 19.77 17.50
CA LYS A 131 -3.62 19.05 18.59
C LYS A 131 -3.60 17.56 18.30
N THR A 132 -2.86 16.82 19.10
CA THR A 132 -2.72 15.37 18.94
C THR A 132 -3.69 14.63 19.84
N PHE A 133 -4.46 13.71 19.27
CA PHE A 133 -5.36 12.81 19.98
C PHE A 133 -4.90 11.37 19.78
N LYS A 134 -4.67 10.62 20.85
CA LYS A 134 -4.29 9.22 20.78
C LYS A 134 -5.51 8.33 20.95
N LEU A 135 -5.80 7.51 19.94
CA LEU A 135 -6.87 6.52 19.98
C LEU A 135 -6.26 5.18 20.42
N GLU A 136 -6.22 4.95 21.74
CA GLU A 136 -5.53 3.81 22.32
C GLU A 136 -6.44 2.62 22.60
N GLN A 137 -7.75 2.79 22.58
CA GLN A 137 -8.68 1.68 22.78
C GLN A 137 -8.90 0.88 21.49
N ASN A 138 -8.64 -0.42 21.57
CA ASN A 138 -8.86 -1.37 20.48
C ASN A 138 -10.20 -2.11 20.68
N TYR A 139 -11.09 -1.98 19.72
CA TYR A 139 -12.42 -2.61 19.74
C TYR A 139 -12.48 -3.90 18.92
N ARG A 140 -11.41 -4.25 18.18
CA ARG A 140 -11.37 -5.38 17.25
C ARG A 140 -10.92 -6.66 17.91
N SER A 141 -9.83 -6.59 18.65
CA SER A 141 -9.06 -7.76 19.11
C SER A 141 -9.25 -8.05 20.59
N THR A 142 -9.04 -9.29 20.97
CA THR A 142 -8.99 -9.72 22.37
C THR A 142 -7.68 -9.34 23.04
N GLN A 143 -7.62 -9.39 24.37
CA GLN A 143 -6.50 -8.91 25.16
C GLN A 143 -5.16 -9.55 24.78
N PHE A 144 -5.09 -10.88 24.64
CA PHE A 144 -3.83 -11.54 24.27
C PHE A 144 -3.26 -11.07 22.91
N ILE A 145 -4.13 -10.75 21.95
CA ILE A 145 -3.70 -10.23 20.65
C ILE A 145 -3.14 -8.82 20.80
N VAL A 146 -3.82 -7.97 21.56
CA VAL A 146 -3.40 -6.58 21.80
C VAL A 146 -2.07 -6.53 22.55
N GLU A 147 -1.92 -7.35 23.60
CA GLU A 147 -0.68 -7.44 24.36
C GLU A 147 0.49 -7.90 23.49
N ALA A 148 0.29 -8.95 22.69
CA ALA A 148 1.33 -9.43 21.78
C ALA A 148 1.71 -8.40 20.72
N ALA A 149 0.75 -7.64 20.20
CA ALA A 149 1.02 -6.55 19.26
C ALA A 149 1.84 -5.42 19.92
N ASN A 150 1.49 -5.03 21.14
CA ASN A 150 2.28 -4.05 21.93
C ASN A 150 3.71 -4.52 22.13
N GLU A 151 3.91 -5.80 22.51
CA GLU A 151 5.27 -6.35 22.68
C GLU A 151 6.09 -6.31 21.39
N VAL A 152 5.50 -6.65 20.26
CA VAL A 152 6.19 -6.54 18.96
C VAL A 152 6.59 -5.10 18.66
N ILE A 153 5.67 -4.15 18.87
CA ILE A 153 5.89 -2.74 18.58
C ILE A 153 6.90 -2.09 19.54
N ASN A 154 6.98 -2.53 20.78
CA ASN A 154 7.97 -2.02 21.75
C ASN A 154 9.44 -2.17 21.30
N HIS A 155 9.71 -3.04 20.32
CA HIS A 155 11.04 -3.16 19.74
C HIS A 155 11.38 -2.02 18.75
N ASN A 156 10.41 -1.24 18.31
CA ASN A 156 10.65 -0.11 17.45
C ASN A 156 11.24 1.06 18.22
N LYS A 157 12.33 1.64 17.71
CA LYS A 157 13.04 2.75 18.36
C LYS A 157 12.47 4.13 18.00
N ARG A 158 11.83 4.24 16.84
CA ARG A 158 11.30 5.49 16.31
C ARG A 158 9.79 5.33 16.09
N GLN A 159 9.02 5.80 17.05
CA GLN A 159 7.56 5.73 17.02
C GLN A 159 6.92 6.75 17.97
N ILE A 160 5.67 7.06 17.73
CA ILE A 160 4.82 7.84 18.64
C ILE A 160 4.44 6.93 19.81
N GLN A 161 4.86 7.28 21.01
CA GLN A 161 4.60 6.49 22.22
C GLN A 161 3.09 6.39 22.50
N LYS A 162 2.55 5.19 22.43
CA LYS A 162 1.17 4.84 22.75
C LYS A 162 1.09 3.43 23.32
N LYS A 163 0.06 3.17 24.10
CA LYS A 163 -0.20 1.83 24.65
C LYS A 163 -1.63 1.44 24.29
N ILE A 164 -1.74 0.55 23.32
CA ILE A 164 -3.04 0.04 22.90
C ILE A 164 -3.60 -0.89 23.97
N TRP A 165 -4.87 -0.70 24.32
CA TRP A 165 -5.58 -1.52 25.30
C TRP A 165 -6.97 -1.90 24.79
N THR A 166 -7.58 -2.91 25.40
CA THR A 166 -8.93 -3.36 25.10
C THR A 166 -9.65 -3.77 26.38
N ASP A 167 -10.95 -3.56 26.42
CA ASP A 167 -11.86 -4.08 27.46
C ASP A 167 -12.51 -5.42 27.07
N ARG A 168 -12.12 -5.97 25.91
CA ARG A 168 -12.56 -7.31 25.52
C ARG A 168 -11.93 -8.37 26.40
N VAL A 169 -12.60 -9.53 26.45
CA VAL A 169 -12.09 -10.73 27.15
C VAL A 169 -10.69 -11.13 26.68
N GLU A 170 -9.96 -11.88 27.49
CA GLU A 170 -8.63 -12.38 27.18
C GLU A 170 -8.56 -13.09 25.83
N GLY A 171 -9.56 -13.90 25.50
CA GLY A 171 -9.62 -14.68 24.28
C GLY A 171 -8.74 -15.93 24.32
N ASN A 172 -8.51 -16.51 23.14
CA ASN A 172 -7.61 -17.66 23.00
C ASN A 172 -6.16 -17.20 22.95
N LYS A 173 -5.24 -17.95 23.56
CA LYS A 173 -3.81 -17.71 23.46
C LYS A 173 -3.32 -17.85 22.00
N ILE A 174 -2.39 -17.03 21.62
CA ILE A 174 -1.70 -17.11 20.32
C ILE A 174 -0.89 -18.42 20.28
N LYS A 175 -1.10 -19.21 19.21
CA LYS A 175 -0.41 -20.48 19.00
C LYS A 175 0.63 -20.34 17.91
N VAL A 176 1.88 -20.65 18.22
CA VAL A 176 2.97 -20.72 17.23
C VAL A 176 3.16 -22.18 16.82
N ILE A 177 3.13 -22.44 15.52
CA ILE A 177 3.29 -23.78 14.96
C ILE A 177 4.48 -23.73 13.99
N LYS A 178 5.50 -24.56 14.24
CA LYS A 178 6.61 -24.78 13.32
C LYS A 178 6.36 -26.02 12.48
N THR A 179 6.65 -25.94 11.20
CA THR A 179 6.55 -27.05 10.24
C THR A 179 7.87 -27.21 9.52
N MET A 180 8.12 -28.39 8.99
CA MET A 180 9.37 -28.70 8.28
C MET A 180 9.28 -28.38 6.78
N THR A 181 8.07 -28.35 6.23
CA THR A 181 7.84 -28.08 4.80
C THR A 181 6.62 -27.20 4.60
N GLU A 182 6.58 -26.50 3.46
CA GLU A 182 5.44 -25.68 3.05
C GLU A 182 4.14 -26.50 2.93
N THR A 183 4.25 -27.75 2.44
CA THR A 183 3.11 -28.66 2.32
C THR A 183 2.53 -29.03 3.69
N GLU A 184 3.39 -29.24 4.68
CA GLU A 184 2.96 -29.50 6.06
C GLU A 184 2.30 -28.26 6.66
N GLU A 185 2.84 -27.08 6.38
CA GLU A 185 2.24 -25.78 6.79
C GLU A 185 0.80 -25.66 6.26
N GLY A 186 0.62 -25.83 4.95
CA GLY A 186 -0.69 -25.76 4.31
C GLY A 186 -1.67 -26.79 4.88
N LYS A 187 -1.22 -28.03 5.11
CA LYS A 187 -2.02 -29.09 5.72
C LYS A 187 -2.43 -28.69 7.15
N ARG A 188 -1.50 -28.20 7.96
CA ARG A 188 -1.77 -27.81 9.34
C ARG A 188 -2.78 -26.67 9.44
N VAL A 189 -2.71 -25.71 8.50
CA VAL A 189 -3.69 -24.63 8.41
C VAL A 189 -5.08 -25.19 8.08
N ALA A 190 -5.20 -26.06 7.09
CA ALA A 190 -6.48 -26.69 6.73
C ALA A 190 -7.06 -27.53 7.88
N ASP A 191 -6.24 -28.34 8.55
CA ASP A 191 -6.65 -29.14 9.72
C ASP A 191 -7.14 -28.22 10.84
N THR A 192 -6.45 -27.10 11.10
CA THR A 192 -6.85 -26.13 12.12
C THR A 192 -8.20 -25.49 11.80
N ILE A 193 -8.43 -25.11 10.55
CA ILE A 193 -9.72 -24.54 10.11
C ILE A 193 -10.85 -25.55 10.37
N ILE A 194 -10.67 -26.82 10.00
CA ILE A 194 -11.69 -27.86 10.22
C ILE A 194 -11.95 -28.05 11.71
N GLU A 195 -10.89 -28.15 12.52
CA GLU A 195 -11.01 -28.30 13.96
C GLU A 195 -11.83 -27.15 14.58
N GLN A 196 -11.49 -25.90 14.24
CA GLN A 196 -12.16 -24.73 14.78
C GLN A 196 -13.61 -24.61 14.28
N LYS A 197 -13.86 -24.93 13.01
CA LYS A 197 -15.22 -24.97 12.45
C LYS A 197 -16.09 -25.95 13.21
N ASN A 198 -15.60 -27.17 13.44
CA ASN A 198 -16.35 -28.20 14.11
C ASN A 198 -16.58 -27.88 15.59
N ARG A 199 -15.58 -27.28 16.25
CA ARG A 199 -15.66 -26.96 17.69
C ARG A 199 -16.62 -25.81 17.98
N TYR A 200 -16.60 -24.77 17.13
CA TYR A 200 -17.31 -23.52 17.38
C TYR A 200 -18.43 -23.23 16.37
N ASN A 201 -18.72 -24.15 15.46
CA ASN A 201 -19.72 -24.00 14.40
C ASN A 201 -19.51 -22.74 13.53
N LEU A 202 -18.25 -22.47 13.15
CA LEU A 202 -17.85 -21.28 12.40
C LEU A 202 -18.07 -21.48 10.89
N ALA A 203 -18.45 -20.40 10.19
CA ALA A 203 -18.50 -20.37 8.74
C ALA A 203 -17.11 -20.09 8.13
N ASN A 204 -16.88 -20.48 6.86
CA ASN A 204 -15.58 -20.25 6.18
C ASN A 204 -15.17 -18.77 6.15
N ARG A 205 -16.13 -17.86 6.07
CA ARG A 205 -15.89 -16.40 6.05
C ARG A 205 -15.28 -15.83 7.35
N GLU A 206 -15.28 -16.61 8.42
CA GLU A 206 -14.73 -16.20 9.73
C GLU A 206 -13.26 -16.54 9.88
N PHE A 207 -12.66 -17.14 8.84
CA PHE A 207 -11.24 -17.46 8.78
C PHE A 207 -10.53 -16.58 7.76
N ALA A 208 -9.32 -16.17 8.09
CA ALA A 208 -8.41 -15.50 7.17
C ALA A 208 -7.02 -16.12 7.25
N ILE A 209 -6.39 -16.34 6.11
CA ILE A 209 -5.01 -16.80 6.00
C ILE A 209 -4.19 -15.64 5.44
N LEU A 210 -3.24 -15.14 6.22
CA LEU A 210 -2.33 -14.07 5.81
C LEU A 210 -0.95 -14.65 5.53
N TYR A 211 -0.33 -14.25 4.43
CA TYR A 211 0.98 -14.70 4.02
C TYR A 211 1.84 -13.54 3.50
N ARG A 212 3.15 -13.70 3.51
CA ARG A 212 4.09 -12.62 3.16
C ARG A 212 4.21 -12.43 1.65
N THR A 213 4.17 -13.49 0.86
CA THR A 213 4.35 -13.46 -0.59
C THR A 213 3.26 -14.21 -1.32
N ASN A 214 2.89 -13.75 -2.52
CA ASN A 214 1.85 -14.39 -3.33
C ASN A 214 2.18 -15.86 -3.70
N GLY A 215 3.46 -16.24 -3.72
CA GLY A 215 3.86 -17.61 -3.98
C GLY A 215 3.37 -18.61 -2.93
N GLN A 216 3.28 -18.17 -1.68
CA GLN A 216 2.81 -19.00 -0.57
C GLN A 216 1.33 -19.39 -0.70
N SER A 217 0.50 -18.58 -1.39
CA SER A 217 -0.93 -18.88 -1.55
C SER A 217 -1.18 -20.23 -2.19
N ARG A 218 -0.31 -20.65 -3.12
CA ARG A 218 -0.48 -21.88 -3.89
C ARG A 218 -0.61 -23.13 -3.02
N VAL A 219 0.23 -23.22 -2.00
CA VAL A 219 0.23 -24.37 -1.08
C VAL A 219 -1.06 -24.40 -0.25
N PHE A 220 -1.49 -23.23 0.26
CA PHE A 220 -2.76 -23.13 0.99
C PHE A 220 -3.94 -23.46 0.08
N GLU A 221 -4.00 -22.94 -1.14
CA GLU A 221 -5.06 -23.24 -2.11
C GLU A 221 -5.15 -24.72 -2.44
N GLU A 222 -4.01 -25.40 -2.60
CA GLU A 222 -3.96 -26.83 -2.86
C GLU A 222 -4.55 -27.64 -1.70
N GLN A 223 -4.15 -27.32 -0.46
CA GLN A 223 -4.67 -28.03 0.71
C GLN A 223 -6.15 -27.71 0.97
N LEU A 224 -6.57 -26.45 0.86
CA LEU A 224 -7.97 -26.08 1.01
C LEU A 224 -8.87 -26.80 -0.01
N ARG A 225 -8.43 -26.94 -1.27
CA ARG A 225 -9.13 -27.74 -2.28
C ARG A 225 -9.19 -29.21 -1.92
N ARG A 226 -8.10 -29.80 -1.45
CA ARG A 226 -8.03 -31.20 -1.04
C ARG A 226 -9.01 -31.52 0.09
N TYR A 227 -9.19 -30.59 1.01
CA TYR A 227 -10.14 -30.70 2.15
C TYR A 227 -11.55 -30.17 1.82
N ASN A 228 -11.81 -29.81 0.56
CA ASN A 228 -13.09 -29.26 0.10
C ASN A 228 -13.55 -28.01 0.91
N ILE A 229 -12.59 -27.17 1.30
CA ILE A 229 -12.84 -25.90 1.97
C ILE A 229 -12.94 -24.80 0.92
N ALA A 230 -14.12 -24.18 0.75
CA ALA A 230 -14.30 -23.05 -0.15
C ALA A 230 -13.53 -21.83 0.37
N TYR A 231 -12.77 -21.17 -0.51
CA TYR A 231 -11.93 -20.03 -0.19
C TYR A 231 -11.97 -18.96 -1.29
N ARG A 232 -11.49 -17.76 -0.97
CA ARG A 232 -11.25 -16.67 -1.92
C ARG A 232 -9.88 -16.08 -1.70
N VAL A 233 -9.11 -15.90 -2.79
CA VAL A 233 -7.79 -15.25 -2.75
C VAL A 233 -7.97 -13.78 -3.07
N TYR A 234 -7.43 -12.92 -2.21
CA TYR A 234 -7.35 -11.47 -2.41
C TYR A 234 -5.93 -11.08 -2.78
N GLY A 235 -5.76 -10.14 -3.71
CA GLY A 235 -4.45 -9.65 -4.15
C GLY A 235 -3.68 -10.62 -5.04
N GLY A 236 -4.23 -11.78 -5.39
CA GLY A 236 -3.67 -12.70 -6.37
C GLY A 236 -3.74 -12.13 -7.79
N LEU A 237 -3.04 -12.78 -8.75
CA LEU A 237 -3.17 -12.43 -10.14
C LEU A 237 -4.64 -12.56 -10.57
N SER A 238 -5.22 -11.43 -11.01
CA SER A 238 -6.56 -11.43 -11.59
C SER A 238 -6.65 -12.46 -12.72
N PHE A 239 -7.82 -13.08 -12.90
CA PHE A 239 -8.11 -13.95 -14.05
C PHE A 239 -7.63 -13.31 -15.37
N TYR A 240 -7.90 -12.03 -15.54
CA TYR A 240 -7.50 -11.24 -16.72
C TYR A 240 -5.98 -10.97 -16.80
N SER A 241 -5.22 -11.21 -15.76
CA SER A 241 -3.76 -11.07 -15.73
C SER A 241 -3.01 -12.33 -16.15
N ARG A 242 -3.70 -13.46 -16.30
CA ARG A 242 -3.13 -14.72 -16.79
C ARG A 242 -2.73 -14.57 -18.25
N LYS A 243 -1.59 -15.16 -18.63
CA LYS A 243 -1.04 -15.06 -19.97
C LYS A 243 -2.08 -15.51 -21.02
N GLU A 244 -2.66 -16.66 -20.82
CA GLU A 244 -3.63 -17.30 -21.72
C GLU A 244 -4.85 -16.39 -21.96
N ILE A 245 -5.33 -15.74 -20.90
CA ILE A 245 -6.49 -14.83 -20.97
C ILE A 245 -6.12 -13.53 -21.70
N LYS A 246 -4.93 -13.00 -21.42
CA LYS A 246 -4.43 -11.82 -22.12
C LYS A 246 -4.24 -12.08 -23.62
N ASP A 247 -3.77 -13.27 -23.98
CA ASP A 247 -3.60 -13.65 -25.38
C ASP A 247 -4.97 -13.72 -26.08
N LEU A 248 -5.98 -14.36 -25.46
CA LEU A 248 -7.35 -14.37 -25.97
C LEU A 248 -7.94 -12.95 -26.12
N ILE A 249 -7.73 -12.09 -25.13
CA ILE A 249 -8.18 -10.68 -25.19
C ILE A 249 -7.48 -9.94 -26.32
N ALA A 250 -6.19 -10.20 -26.56
CA ALA A 250 -5.45 -9.59 -27.68
C ALA A 250 -6.08 -9.97 -29.03
N TYR A 251 -6.42 -11.25 -29.25
CA TYR A 251 -7.16 -11.67 -30.44
C TYR A 251 -8.52 -10.95 -30.58
N MET A 252 -9.29 -10.85 -29.50
CA MET A 252 -10.57 -10.13 -29.52
C MET A 252 -10.38 -8.64 -29.82
N ARG A 253 -9.33 -7.99 -29.33
CA ARG A 253 -9.03 -6.59 -29.64
C ARG A 253 -8.71 -6.40 -31.13
N LEU A 254 -7.94 -7.30 -31.72
CA LEU A 254 -7.61 -7.23 -33.15
C LEU A 254 -8.85 -7.38 -34.06
N THR A 255 -9.89 -8.10 -33.64
CA THR A 255 -11.13 -8.18 -34.41
C THR A 255 -11.92 -6.88 -34.40
N ILE A 256 -11.73 -6.01 -33.43
CA ILE A 256 -12.40 -4.70 -33.31
C ILE A 256 -11.50 -3.58 -33.85
N ASN A 257 -10.19 -3.67 -33.65
CA ASN A 257 -9.20 -2.69 -34.06
C ASN A 257 -7.99 -3.41 -34.68
N ASP A 258 -7.91 -3.46 -35.98
CA ASP A 258 -6.82 -4.08 -36.76
C ASP A 258 -5.49 -3.31 -36.66
N LYS A 259 -5.52 -2.09 -36.11
CA LYS A 259 -4.36 -1.22 -35.89
C LYS A 259 -3.79 -1.31 -34.48
N ASP A 260 -4.26 -2.25 -33.64
CA ASP A 260 -3.71 -2.47 -32.31
C ASP A 260 -2.41 -3.29 -32.39
N ASP A 261 -1.31 -2.59 -32.69
CA ASP A 261 0.04 -3.18 -32.80
C ASP A 261 0.50 -3.90 -31.55
N GLU A 262 0.05 -3.47 -30.37
CA GLU A 262 0.43 -4.12 -29.09
C GLU A 262 -0.32 -5.46 -28.93
N ALA A 263 -1.57 -5.53 -29.36
CA ALA A 263 -2.32 -6.78 -29.40
C ALA A 263 -1.73 -7.74 -30.45
N LEU A 264 -1.28 -7.22 -31.62
CA LEU A 264 -0.68 -8.03 -32.67
C LEU A 264 0.68 -8.64 -32.27
N LYS A 265 1.49 -7.89 -31.52
CA LYS A 265 2.82 -8.33 -31.06
C LYS A 265 2.78 -9.32 -29.91
N ARG A 266 1.64 -9.52 -29.31
CA ARG A 266 1.44 -10.41 -28.18
C ARG A 266 1.29 -11.86 -28.62
#